data_a1110b2ff1be160d8481606cb6c2e556
#
_entry.id   a1110b2ff1be160d8481606cb6c2e556
#
_cell.length_a   1.000
_cell.length_b   1.000
_cell.length_c   1.000
_cell.angle_alpha   90.00
_cell.angle_beta   90.00
_cell.angle_gamma   90.00
#
_symmetry.space_group_name_H-M   'P 1'
#
loop_
_entity.id
_entity.type
_entity.pdbx_description
1 polymer ?
#
loop_
_entity_poly.entity_id
_entity_poly.type
_entity_poly.pdbx_seq_one_letter_code
_entity_poly.pdbx_strand_id
1 'polypeptide(L)'
;RILSSVVHPAFPTVREIWEAHVRVCLVMSYIRGRTLQMLMDRKLYQGEKCFEPDEVLSWMMQLAEGLSYLHRHSVIYRDLKPSNVMVTDSGQLGLIDFGAACILGDGMEVGEMGTPGFAPPEQYSHVCGPGPWTDVYGFGALLHFLLTGDYPAEKIFFFREIRLCPKSGRQWSVGERVFRRGQLRIMNQLVLECTAREPEKRRTSWRRISRMLYAASKDASRRRRMFFRRLSIGIAGLFLAFYLSLSAFADYWRSAAYERALDQVESAESADAESILLNAIGMMPERIDAYQALYDAYMQDGLLSEEEWQQIQKLMRLNREYLKADEAKWVILSYQLGIAVYLQSDAGISKGQAAAWFQNVEEADMEELDLGVYDEWKYIWQKRAVIFRRWSLSEVSDLGNSQKPSAGSTERGLFWTEVHSVLQDDLYPEEPRWELAVYDRILGMMVERAVYDMQSENVSEEEIEAVLTEINRRLAEDDGSARQNEKEIILEKEAMLRKRMQMAAEVRQ
;
A
#
# COMPACT_ATOMS: atom_id res chain seq x y z
N ARG A 1 -40.57 -22.95 54.00
CA ARG A 1 -39.74 -24.17 53.86
C ARG A 1 -38.97 -24.24 52.59
N ILE A 2 -39.60 -23.96 51.34
CA ILE A 2 -38.92 -24.07 50.09
C ILE A 2 -37.75 -23.08 49.99
N LEU A 3 -37.97 -21.78 50.29
CA LEU A 3 -36.93 -20.76 50.24
C LEU A 3 -35.76 -21.01 51.22
N SER A 4 -35.98 -21.68 52.30
CA SER A 4 -34.90 -22.03 53.28
C SER A 4 -34.00 -23.19 52.80
N SER A 5 -34.46 -23.98 51.83
CA SER A 5 -33.72 -25.10 51.25
C SER A 5 -32.94 -24.76 49.98
N VAL A 6 -33.13 -23.55 49.41
CA VAL A 6 -32.52 -23.14 48.16
C VAL A 6 -31.58 -21.95 48.35
N VAL A 7 -30.34 -22.07 47.90
CA VAL A 7 -29.33 -20.99 47.99
C VAL A 7 -28.77 -20.73 46.60
N HIS A 8 -29.16 -19.58 46.01
CA HIS A 8 -28.71 -19.20 44.69
C HIS A 8 -28.74 -17.67 44.56
N PRO A 9 -27.81 -17.02 43.84
CA PRO A 9 -27.77 -15.55 43.68
C PRO A 9 -29.07 -14.94 43.15
N ALA A 10 -29.83 -15.69 42.37
CA ALA A 10 -31.12 -15.23 41.81
C ALA A 10 -32.28 -15.26 42.83
N PHE A 11 -32.09 -15.66 44.06
CA PHE A 11 -33.15 -15.74 45.07
C PHE A 11 -32.82 -14.99 46.36
N PRO A 12 -33.80 -14.40 47.04
CA PRO A 12 -33.57 -13.79 48.32
C PRO A 12 -33.19 -14.85 49.36
N THR A 13 -32.17 -14.61 50.15
CA THR A 13 -31.75 -15.50 51.24
C THR A 13 -32.66 -15.30 52.43
N VAL A 14 -33.25 -16.40 52.91
CA VAL A 14 -34.03 -16.37 54.16
C VAL A 14 -33.08 -16.23 55.33
N ARG A 15 -33.33 -15.22 56.18
CA ARG A 15 -32.55 -14.94 57.39
C ARG A 15 -33.21 -15.56 58.67
N GLU A 16 -34.53 -15.34 58.80
CA GLU A 16 -35.28 -15.77 59.97
C GLU A 16 -36.70 -16.14 59.58
N ILE A 17 -37.30 -17.06 60.31
CA ILE A 17 -38.71 -17.47 60.21
C ILE A 17 -39.32 -17.35 61.58
N TRP A 18 -40.35 -16.53 61.69
CA TRP A 18 -41.10 -16.37 62.95
C TRP A 18 -42.51 -16.89 62.77
N GLU A 19 -42.90 -17.76 63.70
CA GLU A 19 -44.25 -18.26 63.79
C GLU A 19 -44.98 -17.58 64.96
N ALA A 20 -46.03 -16.79 64.70
CA ALA A 20 -46.81 -16.10 65.70
C ALA A 20 -48.28 -16.42 65.47
N HIS A 21 -48.83 -17.29 66.34
CA HIS A 21 -50.21 -17.70 66.33
C HIS A 21 -50.70 -18.30 65.01
N VAL A 22 -51.25 -17.52 64.14
CA VAL A 22 -51.79 -17.91 62.80
C VAL A 22 -50.99 -17.36 61.65
N ARG A 23 -49.89 -16.67 61.91
CA ARG A 23 -49.09 -15.99 60.85
C ARG A 23 -47.65 -16.50 60.88
N VAL A 24 -47.10 -16.77 59.70
CA VAL A 24 -45.68 -17.01 59.50
C VAL A 24 -45.05 -15.73 58.87
N CYS A 25 -44.09 -15.18 59.61
CA CYS A 25 -43.33 -14.04 59.11
C CYS A 25 -41.97 -14.58 58.62
N LEU A 26 -41.65 -14.19 57.40
CA LEU A 26 -40.41 -14.55 56.74
C LEU A 26 -39.52 -13.31 56.59
N VAL A 27 -38.35 -13.30 57.19
CA VAL A 27 -37.34 -12.27 57.05
C VAL A 27 -36.33 -12.73 56.04
N MET A 28 -36.19 -11.96 54.96
CA MET A 28 -35.29 -12.28 53.83
C MET A 28 -34.42 -11.11 53.42
N SER A 29 -33.35 -11.40 52.70
CA SER A 29 -32.49 -10.35 52.13
C SER A 29 -33.30 -9.43 51.18
N TYR A 30 -33.08 -8.15 51.32
CA TYR A 30 -33.71 -7.15 50.43
C TYR A 30 -32.97 -7.09 49.08
N ILE A 31 -33.69 -7.29 47.98
CA ILE A 31 -33.18 -7.10 46.63
C ILE A 31 -33.41 -5.65 46.21
N ARG A 32 -32.32 -4.88 46.12
CA ARG A 32 -32.41 -3.49 45.65
C ARG A 32 -32.49 -3.46 44.13
N GLY A 33 -33.61 -3.02 43.57
CA GLY A 33 -33.85 -3.00 42.14
C GLY A 33 -35.30 -2.65 41.81
N ARG A 34 -35.69 -2.94 40.58
CA ARG A 34 -37.04 -2.73 40.06
C ARG A 34 -37.56 -4.02 39.44
N THR A 35 -38.84 -4.24 39.48
CA THR A 35 -39.44 -5.37 38.78
C THR A 35 -39.42 -5.15 37.27
N LEU A 36 -39.43 -6.24 36.51
CA LEU A 36 -39.56 -6.15 35.04
C LEU A 36 -40.86 -5.46 34.63
N GLN A 37 -41.93 -5.60 35.45
CA GLN A 37 -43.16 -4.85 35.26
C GLN A 37 -42.93 -3.33 35.35
N MET A 38 -42.32 -2.85 36.43
CA MET A 38 -42.01 -1.44 36.62
C MET A 38 -41.14 -0.88 35.50
N LEU A 39 -40.16 -1.69 35.05
CA LEU A 39 -39.29 -1.30 33.94
C LEU A 39 -40.07 -1.22 32.63
N MET A 40 -40.98 -2.15 32.36
CA MET A 40 -41.84 -2.13 31.17
C MET A 40 -42.78 -0.96 31.20
N ASP A 41 -43.47 -0.69 32.31
CA ASP A 41 -44.40 0.43 32.47
C ASP A 41 -43.69 1.76 32.23
N ARG A 42 -42.46 1.91 32.72
CA ARG A 42 -41.62 3.09 32.46
C ARG A 42 -41.30 3.23 30.97
N LYS A 43 -40.98 2.13 30.28
CA LYS A 43 -40.71 2.14 28.83
C LYS A 43 -41.96 2.55 28.05
N LEU A 44 -43.10 1.97 28.37
CA LEU A 44 -44.40 2.32 27.77
C LEU A 44 -44.72 3.79 27.95
N TYR A 45 -44.49 4.33 29.14
CA TYR A 45 -44.65 5.74 29.43
C TYR A 45 -43.73 6.65 28.58
N GLN A 46 -42.52 6.15 28.26
CA GLN A 46 -41.58 6.83 27.38
C GLN A 46 -41.85 6.62 25.89
N GLY A 47 -42.95 5.94 25.52
CA GLY A 47 -43.32 5.63 24.15
C GLY A 47 -42.51 4.46 23.53
N GLU A 48 -41.74 3.75 24.35
CA GLU A 48 -41.04 2.55 23.93
C GLU A 48 -41.91 1.31 24.23
N LYS A 49 -41.97 0.36 23.27
CA LYS A 49 -42.86 -0.82 23.41
C LYS A 49 -42.17 -2.04 23.97
N CYS A 50 -40.85 -2.13 23.88
CA CYS A 50 -40.11 -3.36 24.22
C CYS A 50 -38.68 -3.06 24.69
N PHE A 51 -38.01 -4.07 25.23
CA PHE A 51 -36.60 -4.00 25.57
C PHE A 51 -35.71 -4.40 24.40
N GLU A 52 -34.44 -4.02 24.50
CA GLU A 52 -33.43 -4.43 23.50
C GLU A 52 -33.19 -5.94 23.63
N PRO A 53 -33.10 -6.66 22.50
CA PRO A 53 -32.89 -8.11 22.51
C PRO A 53 -31.68 -8.58 23.31
N ASP A 54 -30.58 -7.83 23.33
CA ASP A 54 -29.37 -8.21 24.07
C ASP A 54 -29.56 -8.07 25.57
N GLU A 55 -30.33 -7.08 26.02
CA GLU A 55 -30.72 -6.88 27.42
C GLU A 55 -31.62 -8.01 27.88
N VAL A 56 -32.66 -8.31 27.07
CA VAL A 56 -33.58 -9.43 27.34
C VAL A 56 -32.83 -10.75 27.37
N LEU A 57 -31.91 -11.03 26.46
CA LEU A 57 -31.10 -12.25 26.47
C LEU A 57 -30.30 -12.41 27.77
N SER A 58 -29.67 -11.31 28.23
CA SER A 58 -28.91 -11.32 29.49
C SER A 58 -29.77 -11.73 30.68
N TRP A 59 -30.99 -11.15 30.79
CA TRP A 59 -31.93 -11.49 31.83
C TRP A 59 -32.45 -12.92 31.71
N MET A 60 -32.84 -13.33 30.52
CA MET A 60 -33.38 -14.67 30.30
C MET A 60 -32.34 -15.78 30.52
N MET A 61 -31.07 -15.51 30.30
CA MET A 61 -29.99 -16.46 30.65
C MET A 61 -29.87 -16.66 32.15
N GLN A 62 -29.88 -15.58 32.94
CA GLN A 62 -29.86 -15.64 34.42
C GLN A 62 -31.12 -16.31 34.95
N LEU A 63 -32.29 -15.99 34.38
CA LEU A 63 -33.55 -16.61 34.74
C LEU A 63 -33.56 -18.12 34.49
N ALA A 64 -33.06 -18.53 33.30
CA ALA A 64 -32.95 -19.97 32.97
C ALA A 64 -32.02 -20.72 33.93
N GLU A 65 -30.95 -20.09 34.38
CA GLU A 65 -30.04 -20.66 35.39
C GLU A 65 -30.73 -20.83 36.72
N GLY A 66 -31.42 -19.80 37.23
CA GLY A 66 -32.18 -19.85 38.46
C GLY A 66 -33.28 -20.91 38.43
N LEU A 67 -34.10 -20.96 37.37
CA LEU A 67 -35.17 -21.98 37.25
C LEU A 67 -34.59 -23.40 37.08
N SER A 68 -33.49 -23.54 36.35
CA SER A 68 -32.77 -24.83 36.28
C SER A 68 -32.28 -25.30 37.62
N TYR A 69 -31.82 -24.37 38.47
CA TYR A 69 -31.42 -24.69 39.83
C TYR A 69 -32.61 -25.19 40.68
N LEU A 70 -33.76 -24.48 40.65
CA LEU A 70 -35.00 -24.89 41.35
C LEU A 70 -35.43 -26.28 40.92
N HIS A 71 -35.51 -26.55 39.63
CA HIS A 71 -35.95 -27.85 39.11
C HIS A 71 -35.01 -28.99 39.51
N ARG A 72 -33.72 -28.76 39.64
CA ARG A 72 -32.77 -29.76 40.18
C ARG A 72 -33.00 -30.09 41.66
N HIS A 73 -33.62 -29.16 42.39
CA HIS A 73 -34.02 -29.35 43.78
C HIS A 73 -35.50 -29.75 43.94
N SER A 74 -36.10 -30.22 42.79
CA SER A 74 -37.52 -30.64 42.76
C SER A 74 -38.51 -29.52 43.10
N VAL A 75 -38.12 -28.24 42.93
CA VAL A 75 -38.98 -27.08 43.18
C VAL A 75 -39.49 -26.52 41.86
N ILE A 76 -40.81 -26.35 41.76
CA ILE A 76 -41.50 -25.67 40.63
C ILE A 76 -41.94 -24.28 41.11
N TYR A 77 -41.63 -23.24 40.36
CA TYR A 77 -41.89 -21.85 40.75
C TYR A 77 -43.36 -21.43 40.54
N ARG A 78 -43.99 -21.81 39.43
CA ARG A 78 -45.42 -21.73 39.07
C ARG A 78 -46.00 -20.35 38.78
N ASP A 79 -45.42 -19.23 39.26
CA ASP A 79 -45.96 -17.86 39.06
C ASP A 79 -44.94 -16.94 38.45
N LEU A 80 -44.38 -17.37 37.32
CA LEU A 80 -43.39 -16.58 36.56
C LEU A 80 -44.12 -15.50 35.77
N LYS A 81 -43.93 -14.24 36.21
CA LYS A 81 -44.50 -13.02 35.60
C LYS A 81 -43.60 -11.82 35.83
N PRO A 82 -43.77 -10.72 35.05
CA PRO A 82 -42.89 -9.55 35.13
C PRO A 82 -42.81 -8.90 36.53
N SER A 83 -43.88 -8.97 37.32
CA SER A 83 -43.91 -8.40 38.70
C SER A 83 -43.09 -9.23 39.70
N ASN A 84 -42.83 -10.48 39.40
CA ASN A 84 -42.12 -11.41 40.30
C ASN A 84 -40.61 -11.56 39.97
N VAL A 85 -40.17 -10.81 38.95
CA VAL A 85 -38.75 -10.80 38.52
C VAL A 85 -38.19 -9.37 38.69
N MET A 86 -37.20 -9.23 39.56
CA MET A 86 -36.49 -7.98 39.79
C MET A 86 -35.19 -7.91 39.05
N VAL A 87 -34.82 -6.73 38.61
CA VAL A 87 -33.50 -6.40 38.07
C VAL A 87 -32.85 -5.37 38.99
N THR A 88 -31.66 -5.70 39.48
CA THR A 88 -30.85 -4.82 40.33
C THR A 88 -30.18 -3.73 39.51
N ASP A 89 -29.65 -2.68 40.16
CA ASP A 89 -28.89 -1.63 39.51
C ASP A 89 -27.62 -2.16 38.77
N SER A 90 -27.10 -3.32 39.19
CA SER A 90 -25.98 -4.00 38.54
C SER A 90 -26.39 -4.93 37.38
N GLY A 91 -27.69 -4.99 37.04
CA GLY A 91 -28.21 -5.87 35.99
C GLY A 91 -28.37 -7.33 36.40
N GLN A 92 -28.20 -7.67 37.70
CA GLN A 92 -28.47 -9.00 38.23
C GLN A 92 -29.97 -9.23 38.37
N LEU A 93 -30.40 -10.45 38.07
CA LEU A 93 -31.81 -10.80 38.10
C LEU A 93 -32.13 -11.54 39.42
N GLY A 94 -33.24 -11.19 40.05
CA GLY A 94 -33.75 -11.82 41.25
C GLY A 94 -35.21 -12.28 41.10
N LEU A 95 -35.51 -13.53 41.43
CA LEU A 95 -36.87 -14.01 41.57
C LEU A 95 -37.37 -13.70 42.99
N ILE A 96 -38.51 -13.08 43.09
CA ILE A 96 -39.19 -12.75 44.34
C ILE A 96 -40.54 -13.48 44.35
N ASP A 97 -41.15 -13.62 45.50
CA ASP A 97 -42.46 -14.24 45.69
C ASP A 97 -42.54 -15.74 45.30
N PHE A 98 -42.24 -16.57 46.31
CA PHE A 98 -42.34 -18.04 46.24
C PHE A 98 -43.66 -18.56 46.77
N GLY A 99 -44.71 -17.71 46.89
CA GLY A 99 -46.02 -18.09 47.45
C GLY A 99 -46.75 -19.19 46.69
N ALA A 100 -46.50 -19.27 45.37
CA ALA A 100 -47.05 -20.32 44.51
C ALA A 100 -46.12 -21.53 44.33
N ALA A 101 -44.88 -21.47 44.80
CA ALA A 101 -43.89 -22.54 44.58
C ALA A 101 -44.29 -23.86 45.31
N CYS A 102 -44.02 -25.00 44.66
CA CYS A 102 -44.26 -26.29 45.22
C CYS A 102 -43.11 -27.26 45.01
N ILE A 103 -43.05 -28.32 45.89
CA ILE A 103 -42.09 -29.41 45.66
C ILE A 103 -42.77 -30.47 44.81
N LEU A 104 -42.05 -30.94 43.80
CA LEU A 104 -42.55 -31.96 42.89
C LEU A 104 -42.77 -33.28 43.64
N GLY A 105 -44.02 -33.78 43.63
CA GLY A 105 -44.39 -35.03 44.29
C GLY A 105 -44.98 -34.87 45.69
N ASP A 106 -45.17 -33.67 46.22
CA ASP A 106 -45.62 -33.40 47.59
C ASP A 106 -47.15 -33.56 47.78
N GLY A 107 -47.89 -34.09 46.81
CA GLY A 107 -49.31 -34.42 46.86
C GLY A 107 -50.25 -33.26 47.15
N MET A 108 -49.84 -32.02 47.06
CA MET A 108 -50.69 -30.88 47.29
C MET A 108 -51.80 -30.81 46.21
N GLU A 109 -53.05 -30.69 46.69
CA GLU A 109 -54.15 -30.32 45.82
C GLU A 109 -53.85 -28.99 45.11
N VAL A 110 -53.81 -29.05 43.81
CA VAL A 110 -53.48 -27.90 42.98
C VAL A 110 -54.76 -27.09 42.74
N GLY A 111 -54.96 -26.08 43.61
CA GLY A 111 -55.98 -25.07 43.29
C GLY A 111 -55.67 -24.31 42.02
N GLU A 112 -56.68 -23.75 41.40
CA GLU A 112 -56.51 -22.85 40.25
C GLU A 112 -55.64 -21.68 40.68
N MET A 113 -54.37 -21.70 40.27
CA MET A 113 -53.38 -20.69 40.63
C MET A 113 -52.58 -20.33 39.38
N GLY A 114 -52.46 -19.07 39.12
CA GLY A 114 -51.62 -18.54 38.00
C GLY A 114 -52.09 -17.18 37.54
N THR A 115 -51.17 -16.42 36.99
CA THR A 115 -51.49 -15.10 36.42
C THR A 115 -51.94 -15.28 34.98
N PRO A 116 -53.15 -14.80 34.62
CA PRO A 116 -53.64 -14.89 33.25
C PRO A 116 -52.60 -14.43 32.21
N GLY A 117 -52.46 -15.22 31.15
CA GLY A 117 -51.48 -14.96 30.07
C GLY A 117 -50.07 -15.48 30.31
N PHE A 118 -49.59 -15.53 31.54
CA PHE A 118 -48.29 -16.11 31.91
C PHE A 118 -48.39 -17.54 32.43
N ALA A 119 -49.57 -17.92 32.90
CA ALA A 119 -49.85 -19.29 33.37
C ALA A 119 -50.26 -20.19 32.19
N PRO A 120 -49.78 -21.45 32.13
CA PRO A 120 -50.11 -22.36 31.05
C PRO A 120 -51.55 -22.92 31.18
N PRO A 121 -52.12 -23.46 30.08
CA PRO A 121 -53.50 -24.00 30.05
C PRO A 121 -53.80 -25.04 31.13
N GLU A 122 -52.83 -25.87 31.48
CA GLU A 122 -52.99 -26.92 32.48
C GLU A 122 -53.14 -26.39 33.91
N GLN A 123 -52.72 -25.16 34.21
CA GLN A 123 -52.99 -24.54 35.53
C GLN A 123 -54.47 -24.15 35.74
N TYR A 124 -55.24 -24.09 34.65
CA TYR A 124 -56.68 -23.78 34.64
C TYR A 124 -57.53 -25.01 34.42
N SER A 125 -56.91 -26.18 34.19
CA SER A 125 -57.60 -27.43 33.94
C SER A 125 -57.03 -28.51 34.87
N HIS A 126 -57.87 -29.25 35.56
CA HIS A 126 -57.46 -30.31 36.48
C HIS A 126 -56.92 -31.59 35.76
N VAL A 127 -56.59 -31.49 34.47
CA VAL A 127 -56.20 -32.65 33.65
C VAL A 127 -54.77 -33.07 33.86
N CYS A 128 -53.86 -32.11 34.18
CA CYS A 128 -52.44 -32.39 34.37
C CYS A 128 -51.91 -31.49 35.52
N GLY A 129 -51.22 -32.08 36.47
CA GLY A 129 -50.62 -31.32 37.59
C GLY A 129 -49.46 -30.45 37.13
N PRO A 130 -49.04 -29.49 37.99
CA PRO A 130 -47.89 -28.66 37.69
C PRO A 130 -46.62 -29.49 37.63
N GLY A 131 -45.75 -29.10 36.71
CA GLY A 131 -44.45 -29.73 36.51
C GLY A 131 -43.41 -28.73 35.97
N PRO A 132 -42.21 -29.21 35.69
CA PRO A 132 -41.15 -28.35 35.09
C PRO A 132 -41.61 -27.59 33.81
N TRP A 133 -42.53 -28.18 33.06
CA TRP A 133 -43.14 -27.60 31.88
C TRP A 133 -43.96 -26.33 32.14
N THR A 134 -44.47 -26.17 33.37
CA THR A 134 -45.21 -24.98 33.80
C THR A 134 -44.34 -23.73 33.81
N ASP A 135 -43.14 -23.83 34.43
CA ASP A 135 -42.15 -22.74 34.45
C ASP A 135 -41.57 -22.46 33.06
N VAL A 136 -41.42 -23.51 32.24
CA VAL A 136 -40.99 -23.38 30.86
C VAL A 136 -41.97 -22.53 30.03
N TYR A 137 -43.31 -22.72 30.24
CA TYR A 137 -44.31 -21.90 29.60
C TYR A 137 -44.20 -20.42 30.03
N GLY A 138 -44.20 -20.18 31.36
CA GLY A 138 -44.06 -18.84 31.91
C GLY A 138 -42.79 -18.12 31.41
N PHE A 139 -41.68 -18.89 31.25
CA PHE A 139 -40.43 -18.39 30.72
C PHE A 139 -40.59 -17.93 29.26
N GLY A 140 -41.25 -18.71 28.39
CA GLY A 140 -41.56 -18.35 27.00
C GLY A 140 -42.48 -17.14 26.90
N ALA A 141 -43.54 -17.10 27.73
CA ALA A 141 -44.48 -15.98 27.80
C ALA A 141 -43.80 -14.67 28.22
N LEU A 142 -42.93 -14.74 29.25
CA LEU A 142 -42.15 -13.60 29.71
C LEU A 142 -41.16 -13.09 28.63
N LEU A 143 -40.47 -14.01 27.97
CA LEU A 143 -39.56 -13.69 26.86
C LEU A 143 -40.32 -12.94 25.74
N HIS A 144 -41.51 -13.43 25.36
CA HIS A 144 -42.35 -12.77 24.35
C HIS A 144 -42.76 -11.37 24.81
N PHE A 145 -43.27 -11.23 26.04
CA PHE A 145 -43.69 -9.96 26.60
C PHE A 145 -42.58 -8.92 26.63
N LEU A 146 -41.38 -9.28 27.06
CA LEU A 146 -40.25 -8.36 27.13
C LEU A 146 -39.80 -7.87 25.73
N LEU A 147 -39.97 -8.71 24.69
CA LEU A 147 -39.56 -8.38 23.30
C LEU A 147 -40.64 -7.69 22.48
N THR A 148 -41.91 -7.77 22.90
CA THR A 148 -43.02 -7.17 22.13
C THR A 148 -43.74 -6.06 22.88
N GLY A 149 -43.74 -6.11 24.20
CA GLY A 149 -44.62 -5.30 25.08
C GLY A 149 -46.09 -5.72 25.07
N ASP A 150 -46.41 -6.77 24.29
CA ASP A 150 -47.79 -7.28 24.22
C ASP A 150 -48.03 -8.24 25.38
N TYR A 151 -49.04 -7.93 26.21
CA TYR A 151 -49.49 -8.84 27.24
C TYR A 151 -50.06 -10.11 26.61
N PRO A 152 -49.68 -11.32 27.07
CA PRO A 152 -50.27 -12.53 26.59
C PRO A 152 -51.78 -12.54 26.85
N ALA A 153 -52.55 -12.93 25.86
CA ALA A 153 -54.01 -12.89 25.98
C ALA A 153 -54.53 -13.99 26.93
N GLU A 154 -55.46 -13.64 27.82
CA GLU A 154 -55.96 -14.52 28.90
C GLU A 154 -56.56 -15.83 28.43
N LYS A 155 -57.09 -15.90 27.19
CA LYS A 155 -57.85 -17.09 26.71
C LYS A 155 -57.36 -17.65 25.38
N ILE A 156 -56.40 -17.00 24.69
CA ILE A 156 -55.95 -17.38 23.35
C ILE A 156 -54.45 -17.70 23.41
N PHE A 157 -53.96 -18.69 24.06
CA PHE A 157 -52.59 -19.15 24.13
C PHE A 157 -51.80 -19.09 22.84
N PHE A 158 -51.85 -17.92 22.15
CA PHE A 158 -51.29 -17.64 20.85
C PHE A 158 -50.29 -16.48 20.96
N PHE A 159 -49.05 -16.76 20.67
CA PHE A 159 -47.97 -15.77 20.69
C PHE A 159 -47.71 -15.33 19.27
N ARG A 160 -47.79 -14.02 19.03
CA ARG A 160 -47.42 -13.42 17.75
C ARG A 160 -45.93 -13.57 17.49
N GLU A 161 -45.57 -13.64 16.22
CA GLU A 161 -44.16 -13.59 15.83
C GLU A 161 -43.50 -12.29 16.35
N ILE A 162 -42.36 -12.43 17.03
CA ILE A 162 -41.56 -11.32 17.52
C ILE A 162 -40.99 -10.61 16.30
N ARG A 163 -41.38 -9.35 16.08
CA ARG A 163 -40.84 -8.51 15.04
C ARG A 163 -39.91 -7.46 15.66
N LEU A 164 -38.97 -6.95 14.84
CA LEU A 164 -38.14 -5.86 15.26
C LEU A 164 -39.02 -4.66 15.63
N CYS A 165 -38.95 -4.26 16.90
CA CYS A 165 -39.60 -3.05 17.39
C CYS A 165 -38.56 -1.93 17.33
N PRO A 166 -38.71 -0.91 16.46
CA PRO A 166 -37.82 0.24 16.49
C PRO A 166 -38.07 1.03 17.77
N LYS A 167 -37.00 1.49 18.43
CA LYS A 167 -37.14 2.51 19.47
C LYS A 167 -37.89 3.72 18.89
N SER A 168 -38.74 4.35 19.69
CA SER A 168 -39.50 5.50 19.26
C SER A 168 -38.60 6.55 18.56
N GLY A 169 -38.90 6.82 17.29
CA GLY A 169 -38.14 7.76 16.45
C GLY A 169 -36.83 7.29 15.87
N ARG A 170 -36.33 6.09 16.19
CA ARG A 170 -35.07 5.55 15.60
C ARG A 170 -35.38 4.49 14.55
N GLN A 171 -35.10 4.81 13.28
CA GLN A 171 -35.07 3.79 12.24
C GLN A 171 -33.79 2.94 12.38
N TRP A 172 -33.96 1.63 12.44
CA TRP A 172 -32.84 0.69 12.37
C TRP A 172 -32.14 0.83 11.02
N SER A 173 -30.83 0.95 11.04
CA SER A 173 -30.05 0.86 9.82
C SER A 173 -30.25 -0.52 9.17
N VAL A 174 -30.04 -0.61 7.86
CA VAL A 174 -30.15 -1.88 7.12
C VAL A 174 -29.23 -2.96 7.75
N GLY A 175 -28.04 -2.54 8.19
CA GLY A 175 -27.09 -3.39 8.89
C GLY A 175 -27.63 -3.93 10.21
N GLU A 176 -28.24 -3.09 11.04
CA GLU A 176 -28.85 -3.50 12.33
C GLU A 176 -30.01 -4.47 12.13
N ARG A 177 -30.85 -4.25 11.10
CA ARG A 177 -31.96 -5.17 10.77
C ARG A 177 -31.48 -6.56 10.35
N VAL A 178 -30.48 -6.64 9.48
CA VAL A 178 -29.87 -7.90 9.06
C VAL A 178 -29.18 -8.59 10.24
N PHE A 179 -28.58 -7.81 11.09
CA PHE A 179 -27.86 -8.23 12.27
C PHE A 179 -28.72 -8.97 13.28
N ARG A 180 -29.93 -8.45 13.54
CA ARG A 180 -30.83 -8.98 14.57
C ARG A 180 -31.75 -10.12 14.07
N ARG A 181 -31.86 -10.32 12.75
CA ARG A 181 -32.73 -11.38 12.17
C ARG A 181 -32.41 -12.78 12.70
N GLY A 182 -31.14 -13.14 12.81
CA GLY A 182 -30.74 -14.46 13.32
C GLY A 182 -31.09 -14.64 14.80
N GLN A 183 -30.80 -13.62 15.59
CA GLN A 183 -31.09 -13.58 17.03
C GLN A 183 -32.61 -13.72 17.28
N LEU A 184 -33.41 -12.91 16.59
CA LEU A 184 -34.86 -12.95 16.69
C LEU A 184 -35.46 -14.25 16.21
N ARG A 185 -34.91 -14.87 15.16
CA ARG A 185 -35.34 -16.19 14.70
C ARG A 185 -35.19 -17.25 15.81
N ILE A 186 -34.06 -17.25 16.47
CA ILE A 186 -33.80 -18.18 17.60
C ILE A 186 -34.75 -17.88 18.76
N MET A 187 -34.98 -16.61 19.09
CA MET A 187 -35.90 -16.21 20.14
C MET A 187 -37.36 -16.60 19.84
N ASN A 188 -37.81 -16.35 18.60
CA ASN A 188 -39.13 -16.78 18.13
C ASN A 188 -39.31 -18.29 18.24
N GLN A 189 -38.32 -19.06 17.80
CA GLN A 189 -38.34 -20.51 17.94
C GLN A 189 -38.41 -20.91 19.38
N LEU A 190 -37.66 -20.27 20.28
CA LEU A 190 -37.66 -20.55 21.71
C LEU A 190 -39.03 -20.26 22.32
N VAL A 191 -39.66 -19.12 22.00
CA VAL A 191 -41.02 -18.81 22.45
C VAL A 191 -42.01 -19.91 22.04
N LEU A 192 -42.01 -20.28 20.74
CA LEU A 192 -42.90 -21.33 20.23
C LEU A 192 -42.70 -22.70 20.91
N GLU A 193 -41.43 -23.09 21.15
CA GLU A 193 -41.12 -24.35 21.83
C GLU A 193 -41.52 -24.34 23.32
N CYS A 194 -41.38 -23.18 23.97
CA CYS A 194 -41.72 -23.06 25.41
C CYS A 194 -43.22 -22.90 25.64
N THR A 195 -43.94 -22.21 24.77
CA THR A 195 -45.38 -21.88 24.90
C THR A 195 -46.30 -22.86 24.19
N ALA A 196 -45.83 -24.03 23.79
CA ALA A 196 -46.68 -25.04 23.20
C ALA A 196 -47.84 -25.36 24.14
N ARG A 197 -49.09 -25.52 23.59
CA ARG A 197 -50.30 -25.73 24.38
C ARG A 197 -50.24 -27.02 25.23
N GLU A 198 -49.69 -28.07 24.62
CA GLU A 198 -49.58 -29.39 25.25
C GLU A 198 -48.27 -29.48 26.05
N PRO A 199 -48.29 -29.83 27.34
CA PRO A 199 -47.09 -29.94 28.17
C PRO A 199 -46.01 -30.85 27.57
N GLU A 200 -46.41 -31.95 26.93
CA GLU A 200 -45.53 -32.96 26.32
C GLU A 200 -44.74 -32.40 25.13
N LYS A 201 -45.33 -31.43 24.42
CA LYS A 201 -44.65 -30.74 23.29
C LYS A 201 -43.73 -29.64 23.73
N ARG A 202 -43.73 -29.23 25.00
CA ARG A 202 -42.84 -28.21 25.54
C ARG A 202 -41.45 -28.76 25.76
N ARG A 203 -40.49 -27.97 25.44
CA ARG A 203 -39.09 -28.31 25.72
C ARG A 203 -38.80 -28.05 27.21
N THR A 204 -38.75 -29.13 28.00
CA THR A 204 -38.57 -29.08 29.46
C THR A 204 -37.09 -29.00 29.86
N SER A 205 -36.14 -29.20 28.93
CA SER A 205 -34.71 -29.21 29.26
C SER A 205 -34.12 -27.79 29.27
N TRP A 206 -33.81 -27.30 30.46
CA TRP A 206 -33.09 -26.02 30.65
C TRP A 206 -31.74 -25.99 29.95
N ARG A 207 -31.07 -27.14 29.80
CA ARG A 207 -29.81 -27.23 29.01
C ARG A 207 -30.03 -26.87 27.54
N ARG A 208 -31.18 -27.21 26.95
CA ARG A 208 -31.53 -26.84 25.56
C ARG A 208 -31.87 -25.34 25.49
N ILE A 209 -32.69 -24.83 26.42
CA ILE A 209 -33.05 -23.42 26.51
C ILE A 209 -31.78 -22.57 26.62
N SER A 210 -30.88 -22.88 27.54
CA SER A 210 -29.62 -22.15 27.73
C SER A 210 -28.73 -22.21 26.51
N ARG A 211 -28.66 -23.34 25.78
CA ARG A 211 -27.92 -23.43 24.53
C ARG A 211 -28.51 -22.53 23.46
N MET A 212 -29.82 -22.43 23.31
CA MET A 212 -30.48 -21.56 22.35
C MET A 212 -30.25 -20.07 22.68
N LEU A 213 -30.40 -19.69 23.96
CA LEU A 213 -30.09 -18.33 24.39
C LEU A 213 -28.62 -17.95 24.14
N TYR A 214 -27.69 -18.85 24.42
CA TYR A 214 -26.28 -18.66 24.16
C TYR A 214 -25.98 -18.58 22.66
N ALA A 215 -26.66 -19.38 21.84
CA ALA A 215 -26.54 -19.29 20.36
C ALA A 215 -27.04 -17.96 19.86
N ALA A 216 -28.17 -17.44 20.36
CA ALA A 216 -28.70 -16.13 20.03
C ALA A 216 -27.72 -14.99 20.40
N SER A 217 -27.10 -15.07 21.57
CA SER A 217 -26.08 -14.12 22.03
C SER A 217 -24.80 -14.16 21.16
N LYS A 218 -24.31 -15.37 20.86
CA LYS A 218 -23.12 -15.55 20.02
C LYS A 218 -23.33 -15.14 18.58
N ASP A 219 -24.50 -15.41 17.99
CA ASP A 219 -24.81 -15.06 16.60
C ASP A 219 -24.75 -13.53 16.41
N ALA A 220 -25.32 -12.78 17.36
CA ALA A 220 -25.21 -11.34 17.37
C ALA A 220 -23.75 -10.85 17.41
N SER A 221 -22.96 -11.36 18.36
CA SER A 221 -21.55 -10.95 18.53
C SER A 221 -20.66 -11.34 17.35
N ARG A 222 -20.90 -12.53 16.75
CA ARG A 222 -20.15 -12.99 15.57
C ARG A 222 -20.45 -12.15 14.35
N ARG A 223 -21.73 -11.83 14.09
CA ARG A 223 -22.15 -11.00 12.96
C ARG A 223 -21.64 -9.58 13.10
N ARG A 224 -21.69 -9.01 14.32
CA ARG A 224 -21.14 -7.68 14.59
C ARG A 224 -19.65 -7.61 14.25
N ARG A 225 -18.85 -8.60 14.68
CA ARG A 225 -17.42 -8.67 14.35
C ARG A 225 -17.17 -8.82 12.84
N MET A 226 -17.95 -9.66 12.14
CA MET A 226 -17.82 -9.82 10.68
C MET A 226 -18.20 -8.55 9.94
N PHE A 227 -19.22 -7.81 10.36
CA PHE A 227 -19.61 -6.54 9.76
C PHE A 227 -18.49 -5.50 9.90
N PHE A 228 -17.97 -5.28 11.10
CA PHE A 228 -16.88 -4.33 11.32
C PHE A 228 -15.61 -4.73 10.56
N ARG A 229 -15.31 -6.04 10.51
CA ARG A 229 -14.18 -6.53 9.71
C ARG A 229 -14.36 -6.27 8.20
N ARG A 230 -15.54 -6.47 7.65
CA ARG A 230 -15.84 -6.15 6.24
C ARG A 230 -15.80 -4.64 5.98
N LEU A 231 -16.34 -3.86 6.90
CA LEU A 231 -16.30 -2.39 6.81
C LEU A 231 -14.86 -1.87 6.84
N SER A 232 -14.02 -2.38 7.75
CA SER A 232 -12.60 -1.97 7.83
C SER A 232 -11.82 -2.36 6.58
N ILE A 233 -12.06 -3.53 6.00
CA ILE A 233 -11.45 -3.95 4.71
C ILE A 233 -11.91 -3.03 3.58
N GLY A 234 -13.20 -2.69 3.52
CA GLY A 234 -13.73 -1.76 2.51
C GLY A 234 -13.12 -0.36 2.62
N ILE A 235 -13.02 0.17 3.84
CA ILE A 235 -12.37 1.47 4.10
C ILE A 235 -10.89 1.43 3.72
N ALA A 236 -10.16 0.38 4.11
CA ALA A 236 -8.76 0.22 3.74
C ALA A 236 -8.58 0.15 2.22
N GLY A 237 -9.47 -0.55 1.51
CA GLY A 237 -9.48 -0.59 0.04
C GLY A 237 -9.71 0.78 -0.61
N LEU A 238 -10.62 1.59 -0.06
CA LEU A 238 -10.85 2.95 -0.52
C LEU A 238 -9.64 3.87 -0.29
N PHE A 239 -9.00 3.77 0.87
CA PHE A 239 -7.77 4.51 1.15
C PHE A 239 -6.64 4.12 0.21
N LEU A 240 -6.47 2.83 -0.07
CA LEU A 240 -5.47 2.34 -1.03
C LEU A 240 -5.75 2.86 -2.44
N ALA A 241 -7.00 2.77 -2.90
CA ALA A 241 -7.39 3.28 -4.22
C ALA A 241 -7.19 4.80 -4.32
N PHE A 242 -7.52 5.55 -3.27
CA PHE A 242 -7.28 6.99 -3.20
C PHE A 242 -5.78 7.32 -3.24
N TYR A 243 -4.96 6.58 -2.46
CA TYR A 243 -3.50 6.75 -2.47
C TYR A 243 -2.91 6.48 -3.86
N LEU A 244 -3.31 5.37 -4.52
CA LEU A 244 -2.85 5.05 -5.88
C LEU A 244 -3.30 6.09 -6.91
N SER A 245 -4.52 6.61 -6.79
CA SER A 245 -4.99 7.69 -7.65
C SER A 245 -4.20 8.99 -7.45
N LEU A 246 -3.89 9.32 -6.19
CA LEU A 246 -3.11 10.51 -5.86
C LEU A 246 -1.66 10.40 -6.35
N SER A 247 -1.04 9.23 -6.22
CA SER A 247 0.32 8.98 -6.75
C SER A 247 0.35 9.09 -8.27
N ALA A 248 -0.59 8.43 -8.97
CA ALA A 248 -0.68 8.52 -10.43
C ALA A 248 -0.94 9.96 -10.92
N PHE A 249 -1.75 10.72 -10.19
CA PHE A 249 -1.99 12.13 -10.47
C PHE A 249 -0.72 12.97 -10.26
N ALA A 250 0.03 12.73 -9.18
CA ALA A 250 1.28 13.41 -8.92
C ALA A 250 2.34 13.10 -10.00
N ASP A 251 2.42 11.84 -10.46
CA ASP A 251 3.32 11.42 -11.52
C ASP A 251 2.94 12.06 -12.88
N TYR A 252 1.64 12.09 -13.18
CA TYR A 252 1.15 12.79 -14.37
C TYR A 252 1.53 14.29 -14.37
N TRP A 253 1.33 14.98 -13.23
CA TRP A 253 1.68 16.40 -13.13
C TRP A 253 3.19 16.65 -13.19
N ARG A 254 4.01 15.78 -12.61
CA ARG A 254 5.47 15.84 -12.71
C ARG A 254 5.92 15.68 -14.17
N SER A 255 5.39 14.67 -14.88
CA SER A 255 5.70 14.44 -16.29
C SER A 255 5.25 15.63 -17.15
N ALA A 256 4.04 16.15 -16.96
CA ALA A 256 3.56 17.31 -17.69
C ALA A 256 4.33 18.61 -17.37
N ALA A 257 4.89 18.74 -16.17
CA ALA A 257 5.75 19.85 -15.81
C ALA A 257 7.14 19.73 -16.47
N TYR A 258 7.66 18.51 -16.53
CA TYR A 258 8.92 18.19 -17.20
C TYR A 258 8.87 18.50 -18.70
N GLU A 259 7.84 18.01 -19.40
CA GLU A 259 7.68 18.29 -20.84
C GLU A 259 7.56 19.80 -21.10
N ARG A 260 6.78 20.52 -20.31
CA ARG A 260 6.69 21.99 -20.45
C ARG A 260 8.02 22.69 -20.19
N ALA A 261 8.84 22.15 -19.28
CA ALA A 261 10.18 22.71 -19.04
C ALA A 261 11.07 22.52 -20.28
N LEU A 262 11.04 21.36 -20.93
CA LEU A 262 11.78 21.12 -22.17
C LEU A 262 11.30 22.02 -23.31
N ASP A 263 9.99 22.17 -23.51
CA ASP A 263 9.42 23.07 -24.53
C ASP A 263 9.83 24.53 -24.31
N GLN A 264 9.98 24.96 -23.04
CA GLN A 264 10.41 26.32 -22.72
C GLN A 264 11.88 26.59 -23.06
N VAL A 265 12.73 25.56 -23.02
CA VAL A 265 14.17 25.69 -23.34
C VAL A 265 14.38 26.14 -24.78
N GLU A 266 13.56 25.67 -25.74
CA GLU A 266 13.68 26.05 -27.15
C GLU A 266 13.52 27.58 -27.38
N SER A 267 12.83 28.27 -26.48
CA SER A 267 12.55 29.70 -26.58
C SER A 267 13.30 30.57 -25.57
N ALA A 268 14.12 29.97 -24.68
CA ALA A 268 14.79 30.66 -23.59
C ALA A 268 16.17 31.19 -24.02
N GLU A 269 16.63 32.29 -23.39
CA GLU A 269 18.01 32.70 -23.46
C GLU A 269 18.92 31.72 -22.68
N SER A 270 20.19 31.60 -23.09
CA SER A 270 21.13 30.58 -22.61
C SER A 270 21.19 30.42 -21.07
N ALA A 271 21.24 31.53 -20.31
CA ALA A 271 21.29 31.48 -18.86
C ALA A 271 19.98 31.00 -18.21
N ASP A 272 18.84 31.33 -18.81
CA ASP A 272 17.52 30.84 -18.33
C ASP A 272 17.32 29.38 -18.70
N ALA A 273 17.80 28.92 -19.84
CA ALA A 273 17.76 27.54 -20.30
C ALA A 273 18.45 26.59 -19.31
N GLU A 274 19.65 26.94 -18.82
CA GLU A 274 20.35 26.15 -17.83
C GLU A 274 19.51 25.95 -16.56
N SER A 275 18.93 27.01 -16.00
CA SER A 275 18.15 26.93 -14.78
C SER A 275 16.88 26.07 -14.94
N ILE A 276 16.24 26.14 -16.10
CA ILE A 276 15.06 25.34 -16.45
C ILE A 276 15.44 23.86 -16.54
N LEU A 277 16.55 23.53 -17.21
CA LEU A 277 17.03 22.17 -17.39
C LEU A 277 17.46 21.52 -16.06
N LEU A 278 18.17 22.27 -15.20
CA LEU A 278 18.54 21.81 -13.86
C LEU A 278 17.30 21.49 -13.02
N ASN A 279 16.25 22.30 -13.14
CA ASN A 279 14.98 22.04 -12.46
C ASN A 279 14.26 20.81 -13.05
N ALA A 280 14.25 20.65 -14.37
CA ALA A 280 13.70 19.49 -15.06
C ALA A 280 14.40 18.18 -14.60
N ILE A 281 15.73 18.16 -14.55
CA ILE A 281 16.52 17.05 -14.01
C ILE A 281 16.15 16.75 -12.54
N GLY A 282 15.93 17.79 -11.75
CA GLY A 282 15.49 17.63 -10.37
C GLY A 282 14.10 17.03 -10.24
N MET A 283 13.19 17.25 -11.19
CA MET A 283 11.84 16.69 -11.22
C MET A 283 11.83 15.20 -11.63
N MET A 284 12.62 14.85 -12.65
CA MET A 284 12.67 13.50 -13.24
C MET A 284 14.11 13.09 -13.56
N PRO A 285 14.91 12.74 -12.54
CA PRO A 285 16.33 12.45 -12.72
C PRO A 285 16.63 11.18 -13.53
N GLU A 286 15.62 10.34 -13.75
CA GLU A 286 15.69 9.14 -14.59
C GLU A 286 15.56 9.41 -16.08
N ARG A 287 15.15 10.61 -16.49
CA ARG A 287 14.95 10.95 -17.90
C ARG A 287 16.19 11.62 -18.49
N ILE A 288 16.68 11.05 -19.60
CA ILE A 288 17.89 11.49 -20.27
C ILE A 288 17.73 12.82 -21.02
N ASP A 289 16.51 13.10 -21.52
CA ASP A 289 16.27 14.22 -22.45
C ASP A 289 16.78 15.57 -21.92
N ALA A 290 16.56 15.83 -20.59
CA ALA A 290 17.02 17.07 -19.97
C ALA A 290 18.56 17.14 -19.83
N TYR A 291 19.23 16.00 -19.65
CA TYR A 291 20.70 15.95 -19.59
C TYR A 291 21.29 16.18 -20.98
N GLN A 292 20.69 15.61 -22.02
CA GLN A 292 21.10 15.83 -23.39
C GLN A 292 20.89 17.32 -23.79
N ALA A 293 19.73 17.87 -23.49
CA ALA A 293 19.47 19.30 -23.74
C ALA A 293 20.44 20.22 -22.97
N LEU A 294 20.82 19.84 -21.74
CA LEU A 294 21.82 20.58 -20.96
C LEU A 294 23.23 20.48 -21.62
N TYR A 295 23.58 19.27 -22.06
CA TYR A 295 24.81 19.06 -22.82
C TYR A 295 24.84 19.91 -24.09
N ASP A 296 23.76 19.91 -24.89
CA ASP A 296 23.64 20.68 -26.10
C ASP A 296 23.73 22.21 -25.84
N ALA A 297 23.11 22.66 -24.73
CA ALA A 297 23.20 24.06 -24.32
C ALA A 297 24.64 24.48 -23.95
N TYR A 298 25.38 23.66 -23.25
CA TYR A 298 26.78 23.91 -22.91
C TYR A 298 27.71 23.80 -24.12
N MET A 299 27.34 23.02 -25.12
CA MET A 299 28.14 22.86 -26.32
C MET A 299 27.79 23.84 -27.44
N GLN A 300 26.95 24.86 -27.18
CA GLN A 300 26.56 25.85 -28.22
C GLN A 300 27.73 26.63 -28.80
N ASP A 301 28.70 26.96 -27.96
CA ASP A 301 29.95 27.63 -28.37
C ASP A 301 31.06 26.69 -28.86
N GLY A 302 30.82 25.36 -28.76
CA GLY A 302 31.72 24.31 -29.19
C GLY A 302 32.82 23.94 -28.20
N LEU A 303 32.84 24.51 -26.99
CA LEU A 303 33.85 24.25 -25.96
C LEU A 303 33.22 24.07 -24.60
N LEU A 304 33.48 22.93 -23.95
CA LEU A 304 33.07 22.67 -22.57
C LEU A 304 34.00 23.38 -21.59
N SER A 305 33.47 24.37 -20.88
CA SER A 305 34.21 25.10 -19.84
C SER A 305 34.41 24.28 -18.59
N GLU A 306 35.36 24.68 -17.76
CA GLU A 306 35.62 23.98 -16.47
C GLU A 306 34.43 24.08 -15.49
N GLU A 307 33.71 25.21 -15.49
CA GLU A 307 32.53 25.41 -14.63
C GLU A 307 31.37 24.50 -15.03
N GLU A 308 31.05 24.43 -16.32
CA GLU A 308 30.03 23.54 -16.88
C GLU A 308 30.36 22.07 -16.63
N TRP A 309 31.63 21.70 -16.80
CA TRP A 309 32.09 20.35 -16.50
C TRP A 309 31.91 19.98 -15.03
N GLN A 310 32.24 20.87 -14.11
CA GLN A 310 32.01 20.64 -12.68
C GLN A 310 30.53 20.45 -12.38
N GLN A 311 29.65 21.22 -13.02
CA GLN A 311 28.20 21.08 -12.86
C GLN A 311 27.69 19.74 -13.39
N ILE A 312 28.12 19.33 -14.57
CA ILE A 312 27.81 18.00 -15.15
C ILE A 312 28.27 16.89 -14.19
N GLN A 313 29.51 16.95 -13.73
CA GLN A 313 30.04 15.94 -12.79
C GLN A 313 29.22 15.86 -11.51
N LYS A 314 28.79 17.00 -10.98
CA LYS A 314 27.93 17.03 -9.80
C LYS A 314 26.59 16.35 -10.03
N LEU A 315 25.94 16.67 -11.15
CA LEU A 315 24.65 16.05 -11.55
C LEU A 315 24.77 14.54 -11.76
N MET A 316 25.82 14.10 -12.47
CA MET A 316 26.07 12.70 -12.74
C MET A 316 26.37 11.90 -11.48
N ARG A 317 27.05 12.50 -10.48
CA ARG A 317 27.27 11.85 -9.17
C ARG A 317 25.97 11.72 -8.38
N LEU A 318 25.14 12.78 -8.35
CA LEU A 318 23.89 12.80 -7.60
C LEU A 318 22.87 11.81 -8.15
N ASN A 319 22.81 11.68 -9.46
CA ASN A 319 21.76 10.93 -10.15
C ASN A 319 22.24 9.58 -10.73
N ARG A 320 23.48 9.18 -10.40
CA ARG A 320 24.13 7.98 -10.96
C ARG A 320 23.28 6.71 -10.87
N GLU A 321 22.63 6.48 -9.74
CA GLU A 321 21.82 5.28 -9.53
C GLU A 321 20.58 5.26 -10.43
N TYR A 322 19.95 6.41 -10.64
CA TYR A 322 18.80 6.54 -11.56
C TYR A 322 19.19 6.32 -13.01
N LEU A 323 20.31 6.92 -13.45
CA LEU A 323 20.78 6.81 -14.81
C LEU A 323 21.33 5.43 -15.16
N LYS A 324 22.05 4.77 -14.23
CA LYS A 324 22.55 3.41 -14.39
C LYS A 324 21.47 2.33 -14.35
N ALA A 325 20.28 2.63 -13.83
CA ALA A 325 19.15 1.70 -13.87
C ALA A 325 18.66 1.44 -15.31
N ASP A 326 18.97 2.34 -16.24
CA ASP A 326 18.74 2.21 -17.68
C ASP A 326 20.11 2.23 -18.39
N GLU A 327 20.63 1.06 -18.70
CA GLU A 327 21.98 0.91 -19.25
C GLU A 327 22.14 1.60 -20.60
N ALA A 328 21.10 1.60 -21.45
CA ALA A 328 21.11 2.27 -22.73
C ALA A 328 21.32 3.78 -22.57
N LYS A 329 20.57 4.41 -21.67
CA LYS A 329 20.72 5.83 -21.36
C LYS A 329 22.10 6.16 -20.79
N TRP A 330 22.60 5.30 -19.93
CA TRP A 330 23.92 5.47 -19.34
C TRP A 330 25.02 5.42 -20.38
N VAL A 331 24.92 4.52 -21.36
CA VAL A 331 25.88 4.38 -22.48
C VAL A 331 25.85 5.62 -23.38
N ILE A 332 24.64 6.09 -23.74
CA ILE A 332 24.49 7.30 -24.56
C ILE A 332 25.18 8.51 -23.90
N LEU A 333 24.83 8.81 -22.65
CA LEU A 333 25.43 9.92 -21.91
C LEU A 333 26.93 9.74 -21.72
N SER A 334 27.40 8.51 -21.45
CA SER A 334 28.82 8.23 -21.27
C SER A 334 29.61 8.50 -22.54
N TYR A 335 29.06 8.12 -23.69
CA TYR A 335 29.73 8.41 -24.96
C TYR A 335 29.79 9.92 -25.26
N GLN A 336 28.66 10.62 -25.14
CA GLN A 336 28.59 12.08 -25.39
C GLN A 336 29.53 12.86 -24.48
N LEU A 337 29.53 12.56 -23.18
CA LEU A 337 30.41 13.21 -22.20
C LEU A 337 31.88 12.85 -22.42
N GLY A 338 32.17 11.61 -22.81
CA GLY A 338 33.51 11.19 -23.20
C GLY A 338 34.06 12.00 -24.34
N ILE A 339 33.26 12.17 -25.40
CA ILE A 339 33.61 12.98 -26.58
C ILE A 339 33.81 14.46 -26.19
N ALA A 340 32.88 15.06 -25.44
CA ALA A 340 32.97 16.46 -25.03
C ALA A 340 34.27 16.72 -24.24
N VAL A 341 34.58 15.90 -23.26
CA VAL A 341 35.78 16.04 -22.43
C VAL A 341 37.05 15.80 -23.24
N TYR A 342 37.02 14.82 -24.13
CA TYR A 342 38.22 14.46 -24.89
C TYR A 342 38.54 15.44 -26.04
N LEU A 343 37.53 15.82 -26.82
CA LEU A 343 37.71 16.60 -28.05
C LEU A 343 37.47 18.09 -27.87
N GLN A 344 36.51 18.48 -27.04
CA GLN A 344 35.91 19.81 -27.01
C GLN A 344 35.94 20.47 -25.62
N SER A 345 36.92 20.14 -24.77
CA SER A 345 37.04 20.75 -23.45
C SER A 345 38.18 21.77 -23.40
N ASP A 346 38.00 22.76 -22.53
CA ASP A 346 39.02 23.76 -22.20
C ASP A 346 40.33 23.13 -21.71
N ALA A 347 41.43 23.87 -21.85
CA ALA A 347 42.76 23.45 -21.41
C ALA A 347 42.86 23.11 -19.89
N GLY A 348 41.94 23.62 -19.08
CA GLY A 348 41.83 23.33 -17.65
C GLY A 348 41.32 21.92 -17.36
N ILE A 349 40.60 21.28 -18.27
CA ILE A 349 40.03 19.95 -18.10
C ILE A 349 41.02 18.89 -18.59
N SER A 350 41.40 17.97 -17.69
CA SER A 350 42.30 16.88 -18.08
C SER A 350 41.59 15.90 -19.03
N LYS A 351 42.13 15.72 -20.22
CA LYS A 351 41.64 14.78 -21.24
C LYS A 351 41.54 13.34 -20.72
N GLY A 352 42.38 12.97 -19.74
CA GLY A 352 42.33 11.68 -19.10
C GLY A 352 41.01 11.37 -18.34
N GLN A 353 40.25 12.42 -18.02
CA GLN A 353 38.95 12.22 -17.37
C GLN A 353 37.93 11.58 -18.34
N ALA A 354 38.10 11.70 -19.64
CA ALA A 354 37.29 11.04 -20.64
C ALA A 354 37.41 9.52 -20.62
N ALA A 355 38.55 8.99 -20.19
CA ALA A 355 38.79 7.54 -20.15
C ALA A 355 37.76 6.78 -19.32
N ALA A 356 37.30 7.33 -18.19
CA ALA A 356 36.30 6.70 -17.34
C ALA A 356 34.92 6.62 -18.01
N TRP A 357 34.58 7.61 -18.86
CA TRP A 357 33.35 7.65 -19.62
C TRP A 357 33.37 6.66 -20.78
N PHE A 358 34.44 6.62 -21.53
CA PHE A 358 34.63 5.64 -22.63
C PHE A 358 34.67 4.21 -22.10
N GLN A 359 35.17 3.97 -20.90
CA GLN A 359 35.14 2.66 -20.27
C GLN A 359 33.72 2.12 -20.08
N ASN A 360 32.75 2.98 -19.71
CA ASN A 360 31.36 2.54 -19.58
C ASN A 360 30.76 2.08 -20.92
N VAL A 361 31.20 2.68 -22.03
CA VAL A 361 30.74 2.31 -23.38
C VAL A 361 31.43 1.03 -23.88
N GLU A 362 32.73 0.87 -23.58
CA GLU A 362 33.52 -0.31 -23.93
C GLU A 362 33.01 -1.56 -23.24
N GLU A 363 32.64 -1.46 -21.96
CA GLU A 363 32.19 -2.58 -21.11
C GLU A 363 30.71 -2.95 -21.32
N ALA A 364 29.94 -2.12 -22.03
CA ALA A 364 28.52 -2.35 -22.27
C ALA A 364 28.25 -3.49 -23.25
N ASP A 365 27.21 -4.28 -23.00
CA ASP A 365 26.76 -5.33 -23.92
C ASP A 365 25.87 -4.74 -25.02
N MET A 366 26.50 -4.32 -26.13
CA MET A 366 25.81 -3.69 -27.24
C MET A 366 24.84 -4.62 -28.00
N GLU A 367 24.89 -5.95 -27.78
CA GLU A 367 23.95 -6.88 -28.42
C GLU A 367 22.57 -6.81 -27.75
N GLU A 368 22.53 -6.63 -26.43
CA GLU A 368 21.29 -6.59 -25.64
C GLU A 368 20.69 -5.18 -25.54
N LEU A 369 21.45 -4.13 -25.89
CA LEU A 369 21.02 -2.73 -25.74
C LEU A 369 20.30 -2.20 -26.99
N ASP A 370 19.18 -1.49 -26.77
CA ASP A 370 18.49 -0.65 -27.73
C ASP A 370 18.81 0.82 -27.42
N LEU A 371 19.64 1.46 -28.23
CA LEU A 371 20.02 2.86 -28.09
C LEU A 371 19.04 3.82 -28.83
N GLY A 372 17.92 3.32 -29.31
CA GLY A 372 16.91 4.10 -30.00
C GLY A 372 17.46 4.68 -31.31
N VAL A 373 17.45 6.02 -31.46
CA VAL A 373 17.97 6.71 -32.66
C VAL A 373 19.44 6.47 -32.91
N TYR A 374 20.20 6.02 -31.89
CA TYR A 374 21.65 5.76 -32.02
C TYR A 374 21.97 4.27 -32.22
N ASP A 375 20.98 3.39 -32.40
CA ASP A 375 21.22 1.96 -32.48
C ASP A 375 22.09 1.52 -33.65
N GLU A 376 22.01 2.22 -34.79
CA GLU A 376 22.83 1.99 -35.96
C GLU A 376 24.34 2.28 -35.71
N TRP A 377 24.64 3.11 -34.70
CA TRP A 377 25.98 3.59 -34.38
C TRP A 377 26.63 2.86 -33.20
N LYS A 378 25.90 2.02 -32.46
CA LYS A 378 26.36 1.44 -31.20
C LYS A 378 27.70 0.71 -31.28
N TYR A 379 27.93 -0.06 -32.33
CA TYR A 379 29.19 -0.78 -32.51
C TYR A 379 30.33 0.16 -32.91
N ILE A 380 30.06 1.20 -33.67
CA ILE A 380 31.01 2.23 -34.00
C ILE A 380 31.41 3.00 -32.75
N TRP A 381 30.45 3.35 -31.91
CA TRP A 381 30.70 4.01 -30.63
C TRP A 381 31.57 3.16 -29.70
N GLN A 382 31.28 1.86 -29.59
CA GLN A 382 32.07 0.96 -28.79
C GLN A 382 33.51 0.86 -29.30
N LYS A 383 33.71 0.68 -30.59
CA LYS A 383 35.02 0.64 -31.24
C LYS A 383 35.81 1.94 -30.99
N ARG A 384 35.17 3.07 -31.15
CA ARG A 384 35.79 4.39 -30.92
C ARG A 384 36.07 4.64 -29.44
N ALA A 385 35.21 4.22 -28.55
CA ALA A 385 35.43 4.37 -27.13
C ALA A 385 36.71 3.64 -26.67
N VAL A 386 37.00 2.46 -27.19
CA VAL A 386 38.26 1.76 -26.97
C VAL A 386 39.46 2.58 -27.38
N ILE A 387 39.41 3.18 -28.62
CA ILE A 387 40.48 3.98 -29.16
C ILE A 387 40.65 5.28 -28.39
N PHE A 388 39.60 6.04 -28.19
CA PHE A 388 39.65 7.33 -27.49
C PHE A 388 40.00 7.20 -26.02
N ARG A 389 39.58 6.11 -25.34
CA ARG A 389 40.03 5.79 -24.01
C ARG A 389 41.54 5.62 -23.95
N ARG A 390 42.12 4.89 -24.88
CA ARG A 390 43.55 4.66 -24.94
C ARG A 390 44.31 5.97 -25.22
N TRP A 391 43.84 6.76 -26.16
CA TRP A 391 44.45 8.07 -26.49
C TRP A 391 44.35 9.03 -25.30
N SER A 392 43.23 9.07 -24.57
CA SER A 392 43.06 9.95 -23.43
C SER A 392 44.00 9.58 -22.25
N LEU A 393 44.27 8.29 -22.06
CA LEU A 393 45.20 7.81 -21.04
C LEU A 393 46.66 8.05 -21.40
N SER A 394 47.03 7.96 -22.69
CA SER A 394 48.39 8.20 -23.12
C SER A 394 48.85 9.67 -22.92
N GLU A 395 47.93 10.63 -23.04
CA GLU A 395 48.22 12.05 -22.81
C GLU A 395 48.49 12.40 -21.35
N VAL A 396 47.86 11.66 -20.38
CA VAL A 396 48.16 11.84 -18.96
C VAL A 396 49.55 11.32 -18.59
N SER A 397 49.99 10.25 -19.25
CA SER A 397 51.33 9.68 -18.99
C SER A 397 52.47 10.57 -19.50
N ASP A 398 52.22 11.31 -20.58
CA ASP A 398 53.21 12.21 -21.18
C ASP A 398 53.43 13.52 -20.38
N LEU A 399 52.42 14.01 -19.67
CA LEU A 399 52.52 15.18 -18.77
C LEU A 399 53.39 14.96 -17.52
N GLY A 400 53.60 13.69 -17.13
CA GLY A 400 54.40 13.31 -15.94
C GLY A 400 55.89 13.04 -16.21
N ASN A 401 56.31 12.85 -17.45
CA ASN A 401 57.65 12.42 -17.80
C ASN A 401 58.25 13.32 -18.91
N SER A 402 59.12 14.23 -18.54
CA SER A 402 59.92 15.04 -19.47
C SER A 402 60.98 14.22 -20.24
N GLN A 403 60.96 12.88 -20.15
CA GLN A 403 61.79 11.97 -20.91
C GLN A 403 60.92 11.31 -22.02
N LYS A 404 61.39 11.42 -23.25
CA LYS A 404 60.87 10.84 -24.49
C LYS A 404 60.01 9.58 -24.28
N PRO A 405 58.88 9.41 -24.95
CA PRO A 405 58.05 8.25 -24.84
C PRO A 405 58.86 7.00 -25.21
N SER A 406 59.09 6.14 -24.20
CA SER A 406 59.69 4.83 -24.42
C SER A 406 58.66 3.78 -24.79
N ALA A 407 57.67 4.17 -25.60
CA ALA A 407 56.70 3.23 -26.14
C ALA A 407 57.38 2.23 -27.06
N GLY A 408 57.19 0.95 -26.83
CA GLY A 408 57.73 -0.14 -27.67
C GLY A 408 57.19 -0.04 -29.08
N SER A 409 57.94 -0.60 -30.07
CA SER A 409 57.57 -0.56 -31.49
C SER A 409 56.12 -1.05 -31.78
N THR A 410 55.59 -1.90 -30.94
CA THR A 410 54.20 -2.44 -31.04
C THR A 410 53.11 -1.40 -30.77
N GLU A 411 53.32 -0.46 -29.83
CA GLU A 411 52.33 0.57 -29.53
C GLU A 411 52.29 1.69 -30.55
N ARG A 412 53.35 1.92 -31.31
CA ARG A 412 53.46 2.95 -32.30
C ARG A 412 52.77 2.59 -33.61
N GLY A 413 52.90 1.33 -34.09
CA GLY A 413 52.14 0.85 -35.22
C GLY A 413 50.61 0.79 -34.95
N LEU A 414 50.23 0.62 -33.71
CA LEU A 414 48.83 0.61 -33.29
C LEU A 414 48.16 1.98 -33.47
N PHE A 415 48.83 3.09 -33.15
CA PHE A 415 48.28 4.44 -33.33
C PHE A 415 47.85 4.72 -34.77
N TRP A 416 48.69 4.40 -35.76
CA TRP A 416 48.38 4.64 -37.18
C TRP A 416 47.24 3.72 -37.65
N THR A 417 47.17 2.52 -37.16
CA THR A 417 46.07 1.58 -37.44
C THR A 417 44.76 2.15 -36.84
N GLU A 418 44.81 2.71 -35.64
CA GLU A 418 43.69 3.32 -35.00
C GLU A 418 43.20 4.60 -35.72
N VAL A 419 44.11 5.45 -36.15
CA VAL A 419 43.80 6.66 -36.98
C VAL A 419 43.06 6.25 -38.26
N HIS A 420 43.59 5.26 -39.00
CA HIS A 420 42.90 4.73 -40.17
C HIS A 420 41.52 4.16 -39.81
N SER A 421 41.41 3.43 -38.73
CA SER A 421 40.15 2.85 -38.30
C SER A 421 39.11 3.88 -37.93
N VAL A 422 39.49 5.00 -37.29
CA VAL A 422 38.58 6.12 -36.96
C VAL A 422 38.13 6.86 -38.21
N LEU A 423 39.03 7.01 -39.21
CA LEU A 423 38.73 7.69 -40.48
C LEU A 423 37.93 6.84 -41.49
N GLN A 424 37.97 5.52 -41.40
CA GLN A 424 37.21 4.62 -42.28
C GLN A 424 35.71 4.58 -41.99
N ASP A 425 35.36 4.73 -40.74
CA ASP A 425 33.95 4.74 -40.34
C ASP A 425 33.34 6.11 -40.66
N ASP A 426 32.15 6.14 -41.28
CA ASP A 426 31.42 7.41 -41.51
C ASP A 426 31.16 8.05 -40.16
N LEU A 427 31.66 9.30 -40.03
CA LEU A 427 31.55 10.08 -38.83
C LEU A 427 30.21 10.83 -38.90
N TYR A 428 29.31 10.51 -38.02
CA TYR A 428 28.08 11.23 -37.70
C TYR A 428 27.44 12.09 -38.82
N PRO A 429 26.39 11.64 -39.49
CA PRO A 429 25.62 12.51 -40.37
C PRO A 429 24.87 13.62 -39.63
N GLU A 430 24.64 13.46 -38.32
CA GLU A 430 23.83 14.42 -37.55
C GLU A 430 24.64 15.45 -36.74
N GLU A 431 25.96 15.23 -36.47
CA GLU A 431 26.78 16.18 -35.73
C GLU A 431 28.16 16.41 -36.37
N PRO A 432 28.21 17.18 -37.45
CA PRO A 432 29.45 17.52 -38.14
C PRO A 432 30.50 18.25 -37.27
N ARG A 433 30.10 18.77 -36.10
CA ARG A 433 31.00 19.41 -35.12
C ARG A 433 32.06 18.46 -34.58
N TRP A 434 31.69 17.20 -34.29
CA TRP A 434 32.60 16.22 -33.75
C TRP A 434 33.61 15.75 -34.78
N GLU A 435 33.24 15.72 -36.05
CA GLU A 435 34.16 15.36 -37.12
C GLU A 435 35.35 16.31 -37.16
N LEU A 436 35.13 17.63 -37.20
CA LEU A 436 36.19 18.60 -37.25
C LEU A 436 37.08 18.52 -36.01
N ALA A 437 36.50 18.32 -34.82
CA ALA A 437 37.24 18.14 -33.58
C ALA A 437 38.10 16.84 -33.61
N VAL A 438 37.59 15.76 -34.20
CA VAL A 438 38.36 14.51 -34.37
C VAL A 438 39.54 14.74 -35.33
N TYR A 439 39.32 15.43 -36.48
CA TYR A 439 40.41 15.73 -37.42
C TYR A 439 41.45 16.66 -36.82
N ASP A 440 41.02 17.71 -36.13
CA ASP A 440 41.90 18.61 -35.37
C ASP A 440 42.77 17.85 -34.38
N ARG A 441 42.17 16.89 -33.68
CA ARG A 441 42.85 16.06 -32.68
C ARG A 441 43.84 15.09 -33.31
N ILE A 442 43.43 14.38 -34.36
CA ILE A 442 44.31 13.47 -35.10
C ILE A 442 45.52 14.27 -35.64
N LEU A 443 45.31 15.39 -36.28
CA LEU A 443 46.39 16.22 -36.82
C LEU A 443 47.31 16.74 -35.72
N GLY A 444 46.76 17.15 -34.55
CA GLY A 444 47.56 17.56 -33.42
C GLY A 444 48.54 16.43 -32.96
N MET A 445 48.01 15.22 -32.80
CA MET A 445 48.83 14.07 -32.42
C MET A 445 49.83 13.67 -33.52
N MET A 446 49.43 13.76 -34.80
CA MET A 446 50.33 13.51 -35.92
C MET A 446 51.48 14.54 -35.97
N VAL A 447 51.19 15.84 -35.77
CA VAL A 447 52.22 16.88 -35.72
C VAL A 447 53.26 16.60 -34.64
N GLU A 448 52.86 16.08 -33.49
CA GLU A 448 53.76 15.73 -32.40
C GLU A 448 54.59 14.46 -32.66
N ARG A 449 54.04 13.46 -33.32
CA ARG A 449 54.60 12.11 -33.45
C ARG A 449 55.26 11.83 -34.80
N ALA A 450 54.74 12.42 -35.90
CA ALA A 450 55.10 12.03 -37.27
C ALA A 450 56.60 12.00 -37.56
N VAL A 451 57.36 13.01 -37.13
CA VAL A 451 58.80 13.12 -37.35
C VAL A 451 59.53 11.95 -36.66
N TYR A 452 59.12 11.61 -35.45
CA TYR A 452 59.74 10.54 -34.70
C TYR A 452 59.35 9.15 -35.25
N ASP A 453 58.10 8.97 -35.60
CA ASP A 453 57.58 7.70 -36.14
C ASP A 453 58.14 7.42 -37.55
N MET A 454 58.32 8.44 -38.40
CA MET A 454 59.01 8.32 -39.67
C MET A 454 60.49 7.96 -39.48
N GLN A 455 61.21 8.55 -38.52
CA GLN A 455 62.59 8.23 -38.22
C GLN A 455 62.80 6.81 -37.70
N SER A 456 61.82 6.27 -37.04
CA SER A 456 61.85 4.90 -36.48
C SER A 456 61.25 3.85 -37.44
N GLU A 457 60.94 4.19 -38.68
CA GLU A 457 60.34 3.33 -39.70
C GLU A 457 58.99 2.69 -39.29
N ASN A 458 58.26 3.32 -38.37
CA ASN A 458 56.95 2.86 -37.92
C ASN A 458 55.79 3.30 -38.79
N VAL A 459 56.02 4.31 -39.64
CA VAL A 459 55.06 4.83 -40.60
C VAL A 459 55.82 5.33 -41.84
N SER A 460 55.24 5.13 -43.00
CA SER A 460 55.74 5.66 -44.26
C SER A 460 55.16 7.06 -44.51
N GLU A 461 55.90 7.84 -45.33
CA GLU A 461 55.38 9.13 -45.81
C GLU A 461 54.08 8.96 -46.62
N GLU A 462 53.95 7.86 -47.36
CA GLU A 462 52.75 7.52 -48.13
C GLU A 462 51.55 7.26 -47.24
N GLU A 463 51.72 6.62 -46.06
CA GLU A 463 50.64 6.39 -45.08
C GLU A 463 50.18 7.69 -44.47
N ILE A 464 51.08 8.59 -44.10
CA ILE A 464 50.72 9.94 -43.57
C ILE A 464 49.95 10.72 -44.63
N GLU A 465 50.43 10.75 -45.86
CA GLU A 465 49.77 11.46 -46.97
C GLU A 465 48.38 10.83 -47.29
N ALA A 466 48.21 9.53 -47.12
CA ALA A 466 46.92 8.88 -47.29
C ALA A 466 45.91 9.38 -46.25
N VAL A 467 46.33 9.53 -44.99
CA VAL A 467 45.49 10.11 -43.90
C VAL A 467 45.12 11.54 -44.19
N LEU A 468 46.10 12.38 -44.61
CA LEU A 468 45.88 13.77 -44.99
C LEU A 468 44.92 13.93 -46.16
N THR A 469 45.07 13.07 -47.17
CA THR A 469 44.20 13.05 -48.36
C THR A 469 42.75 12.71 -47.94
N GLU A 470 42.56 11.78 -47.07
CA GLU A 470 41.21 11.43 -46.58
C GLU A 470 40.59 12.55 -45.76
N ILE A 471 41.34 13.18 -44.84
CA ILE A 471 40.85 14.33 -44.06
C ILE A 471 40.46 15.48 -45.03
N ASN A 472 41.30 15.80 -46.01
CA ASN A 472 41.02 16.85 -46.98
C ASN A 472 39.82 16.54 -47.89
N ARG A 473 39.63 15.28 -48.28
CA ARG A 473 38.45 14.86 -49.02
C ARG A 473 37.17 15.13 -48.20
N ARG A 474 37.16 14.75 -46.95
CA ARG A 474 36.02 14.95 -46.04
C ARG A 474 35.78 16.41 -45.71
N LEU A 475 36.83 17.22 -45.50
CA LEU A 475 36.72 18.67 -45.34
C LEU A 475 36.10 19.37 -46.55
N ALA A 476 36.34 18.85 -47.74
CA ALA A 476 35.77 19.38 -48.99
C ALA A 476 34.31 18.99 -49.21
N GLU A 477 33.87 17.88 -48.63
CA GLU A 477 32.50 17.40 -48.68
C GLU A 477 31.59 18.15 -47.67
N ASP A 478 32.17 18.74 -46.59
CA ASP A 478 31.44 19.55 -45.62
C ASP A 478 31.18 20.97 -46.17
N ASP A 479 29.92 21.27 -46.55
CA ASP A 479 29.49 22.57 -47.12
C ASP A 479 29.19 23.66 -46.07
N GLY A 480 29.46 23.39 -44.81
CA GLY A 480 29.15 24.25 -43.65
C GLY A 480 29.98 25.53 -43.59
N SER A 481 29.44 26.63 -44.15
CA SER A 481 30.06 27.97 -44.09
C SER A 481 30.24 28.51 -42.65
N ALA A 482 29.52 27.99 -41.69
CA ALA A 482 29.55 28.40 -40.28
C ALA A 482 30.83 27.98 -39.53
N ARG A 483 31.67 27.12 -40.10
CA ARG A 483 32.87 26.54 -39.45
C ARG A 483 34.17 26.84 -40.14
N GLN A 484 34.23 27.96 -40.86
CA GLN A 484 35.39 28.39 -41.60
C GLN A 484 36.65 28.49 -40.70
N ASN A 485 36.49 28.99 -39.49
CA ASN A 485 37.60 29.10 -38.51
C ASN A 485 38.16 27.75 -38.09
N GLU A 486 37.30 26.75 -37.84
CA GLU A 486 37.75 25.40 -37.45
C GLU A 486 38.49 24.71 -38.61
N LYS A 487 37.99 24.86 -39.86
CA LYS A 487 38.66 24.35 -41.03
C LYS A 487 40.03 25.02 -41.25
N GLU A 488 40.16 26.34 -41.03
CA GLU A 488 41.42 27.06 -41.09
C GLU A 488 42.45 26.51 -40.09
N ILE A 489 42.04 26.24 -38.84
CA ILE A 489 42.90 25.65 -37.82
C ILE A 489 43.39 24.26 -38.25
N ILE A 490 42.54 23.44 -38.82
CA ILE A 490 42.85 22.09 -39.32
C ILE A 490 43.90 22.23 -40.46
N LEU A 491 43.69 23.11 -41.40
CA LEU A 491 44.59 23.35 -42.52
C LEU A 491 45.95 23.94 -42.08
N GLU A 492 45.99 24.80 -41.04
CA GLU A 492 47.22 25.26 -40.44
C GLU A 492 48.03 24.11 -39.80
N LYS A 493 47.38 23.20 -39.08
CA LYS A 493 48.01 22.00 -38.52
C LYS A 493 48.55 21.07 -39.60
N GLU A 494 47.79 20.90 -40.68
CA GLU A 494 48.26 20.14 -41.84
C GLU A 494 49.53 20.76 -42.44
N ALA A 495 49.51 22.08 -42.65
CA ALA A 495 50.69 22.78 -43.18
C ALA A 495 51.90 22.66 -42.26
N MET A 496 51.66 22.70 -40.92
CA MET A 496 52.71 22.48 -39.92
C MET A 496 53.26 21.05 -40.00
N LEU A 497 52.38 20.06 -40.15
CA LEU A 497 52.76 18.65 -40.27
C LEU A 497 53.61 18.46 -41.51
N ARG A 498 53.17 18.90 -42.68
CA ARG A 498 53.93 18.84 -43.96
C ARG A 498 55.31 19.47 -43.84
N LYS A 499 55.39 20.65 -43.18
CA LYS A 499 56.68 21.31 -42.92
C LYS A 499 57.59 20.47 -42.05
N ARG A 500 57.06 19.85 -41.01
CA ARG A 500 57.85 18.95 -40.14
C ARG A 500 58.30 17.67 -40.86
N MET A 501 57.46 17.10 -41.69
CA MET A 501 57.82 15.94 -42.57
C MET A 501 58.94 16.27 -43.51
N GLN A 502 58.89 17.43 -44.20
CA GLN A 502 59.94 17.91 -45.07
C GLN A 502 61.28 18.09 -44.35
N MET A 503 61.26 18.73 -43.16
CA MET A 503 62.46 18.86 -42.29
C MET A 503 63.00 17.48 -41.85
N ALA A 504 62.13 16.52 -41.57
CA ALA A 504 62.58 15.16 -41.25
C ALA A 504 63.21 14.42 -42.44
N ALA A 505 62.70 14.62 -43.64
CA ALA A 505 63.26 14.07 -44.90
C ALA A 505 64.64 14.70 -45.22
N GLU A 506 64.81 16.02 -45.03
CA GLU A 506 66.08 16.71 -45.19
C GLU A 506 67.17 16.23 -44.24
N VAL A 507 66.83 15.81 -43.02
CA VAL A 507 67.77 15.23 -42.03
C VAL A 507 68.17 13.81 -42.36
N ARG A 508 67.38 13.08 -43.17
CA ARG A 508 67.69 11.73 -43.67
C ARG A 508 68.62 11.69 -44.87
N GLN A 509 68.78 12.79 -45.64
CA GLN A 509 69.74 12.97 -46.69
C GLN A 509 71.09 13.49 -46.16
#